data_cf640234925e526f1af2b74eaa53d14a
#
_entry.id   cf640234925e526f1af2b74eaa53d14a
#
_cell.length_a   1.000
_cell.length_b   1.000
_cell.length_c   1.000
_cell.angle_alpha   90.00
_cell.angle_beta   90.00
_cell.angle_gamma   90.00
#
_symmetry.space_group_name_H-M   'P 1'
#
loop_
_entity.id
_entity.type
_entity.pdbx_description
1 polymer ?
#
loop_
_entity_poly.entity_id
_entity_poly.type
_entity_poly.pdbx_seq_one_letter_code
_entity_poly.pdbx_strand_id
1 'polypeptide(L)'
;MESYNNASLIKLINELEKMPGIGPKTAQRLAFYLLKSEKADVEKLAGSILEAKEKIKYCSVCFNMTEIDPCAICTSLRRDRSLICVVEEPMDIVALDNTGAFKGLFHVIMGSISPLDGIGPEDLKIRELLIRIGKENIKEVIIATNPDVAGEATAIYLSKLIKPLGVKVSRLAQGMPMGGSLEYADEVTLARAIEGRREL
;
A
#
# COMPACT_ATOMS: atom_id res chain seq x y z
N MET A 1 22.74 0.85 -29.57
CA MET A 1 23.45 0.64 -28.27
C MET A 1 24.82 -0.04 -28.42
N GLU A 2 25.50 0.17 -29.53
CA GLU A 2 26.77 -0.51 -29.82
C GLU A 2 28.05 0.27 -29.43
N SER A 3 27.93 1.43 -28.76
CA SER A 3 29.11 2.27 -28.49
C SER A 3 29.76 2.09 -27.12
N TYR A 4 29.21 1.23 -26.23
CA TYR A 4 29.84 0.94 -24.94
C TYR A 4 30.34 -0.49 -24.90
N ASN A 5 31.61 -0.66 -25.17
CA ASN A 5 32.28 -1.97 -25.08
C ASN A 5 32.61 -2.36 -23.61
N ASN A 6 31.74 -1.95 -22.66
CA ASN A 6 31.96 -2.19 -21.24
C ASN A 6 30.79 -3.03 -20.65
N ALA A 7 31.02 -4.35 -20.60
CA ALA A 7 30.02 -5.32 -20.18
C ALA A 7 29.45 -5.04 -18.77
N SER A 8 30.27 -4.55 -17.83
CA SER A 8 29.83 -4.24 -16.46
C SER A 8 28.89 -3.03 -16.43
N LEU A 9 29.14 -2.01 -17.24
CA LEU A 9 28.29 -0.83 -17.35
C LEU A 9 26.93 -1.21 -17.96
N ILE A 10 26.94 -2.00 -19.02
CA ILE A 10 25.69 -2.48 -19.66
C ILE A 10 24.87 -3.30 -18.67
N LYS A 11 25.50 -4.20 -17.92
CA LYS A 11 24.83 -4.98 -16.88
C LYS A 11 24.17 -4.09 -15.82
N LEU A 12 24.86 -3.06 -15.33
CA LEU A 12 24.32 -2.13 -14.35
C LEU A 12 23.13 -1.36 -14.91
N ILE A 13 23.21 -0.85 -16.13
CA ILE A 13 22.11 -0.14 -16.79
C ILE A 13 20.89 -1.06 -16.91
N ASN A 14 21.06 -2.30 -17.37
CA ASN A 14 19.98 -3.26 -17.52
C ASN A 14 19.30 -3.61 -16.19
N GLU A 15 20.04 -3.73 -15.09
CA GLU A 15 19.45 -3.96 -13.77
C GLU A 15 18.65 -2.74 -13.29
N LEU A 16 19.13 -1.52 -13.53
CA LEU A 16 18.41 -0.30 -13.19
C LEU A 16 17.14 -0.12 -14.03
N GLU A 17 17.13 -0.53 -15.30
CA GLU A 17 15.97 -0.48 -16.20
C GLU A 17 14.81 -1.40 -15.75
N LYS A 18 15.09 -2.42 -14.97
CA LYS A 18 14.05 -3.31 -14.40
C LYS A 18 13.22 -2.64 -13.32
N MET A 19 13.67 -1.51 -12.77
CA MET A 19 12.95 -0.80 -11.72
C MET A 19 11.76 -0.03 -12.29
N PRO A 20 10.57 -0.11 -11.68
CA PRO A 20 9.39 0.63 -12.14
C PRO A 20 9.67 2.13 -12.26
N GLY A 21 9.25 2.73 -13.38
CA GLY A 21 9.45 4.17 -13.65
C GLY A 21 10.87 4.56 -14.11
N ILE A 22 11.81 3.62 -14.21
CA ILE A 22 13.17 3.86 -14.71
C ILE A 22 13.28 3.38 -16.16
N GLY A 23 13.22 4.34 -17.09
CA GLY A 23 13.48 4.06 -18.51
C GLY A 23 14.97 4.10 -18.87
N PRO A 24 15.33 3.70 -20.11
CA PRO A 24 16.73 3.58 -20.57
C PRO A 24 17.60 4.81 -20.31
N LYS A 25 17.08 6.02 -20.60
CA LYS A 25 17.81 7.27 -20.38
C LYS A 25 18.10 7.54 -18.91
N THR A 26 17.12 7.24 -18.04
CA THR A 26 17.27 7.43 -16.59
C THR A 26 18.24 6.40 -16.02
N ALA A 27 18.14 5.13 -16.41
CA ALA A 27 19.04 4.06 -16.01
C ALA A 27 20.49 4.38 -16.38
N GLN A 28 20.71 4.86 -17.62
CA GLN A 28 22.04 5.30 -18.06
C GLN A 28 22.59 6.44 -17.21
N ARG A 29 21.77 7.47 -16.92
CA ARG A 29 22.18 8.60 -16.06
C ARG A 29 22.54 8.15 -14.65
N LEU A 30 21.74 7.25 -14.05
CA LEU A 30 22.01 6.69 -12.74
C LEU A 30 23.29 5.85 -12.73
N ALA A 31 23.52 5.01 -13.73
CA ALA A 31 24.74 4.21 -13.85
C ALA A 31 25.99 5.10 -13.90
N PHE A 32 25.97 6.16 -14.72
CA PHE A 32 27.10 7.11 -14.80
C PHE A 32 27.29 7.93 -13.51
N TYR A 33 26.20 8.25 -12.81
CA TYR A 33 26.29 8.89 -11.50
C TYR A 33 27.03 7.99 -10.50
N LEU A 34 26.61 6.71 -10.40
CA LEU A 34 27.24 5.73 -9.51
C LEU A 34 28.72 5.49 -9.84
N LEU A 35 29.07 5.46 -11.14
CA LEU A 35 30.49 5.31 -11.55
C LEU A 35 31.37 6.51 -11.19
N LYS A 36 30.78 7.70 -11.06
CA LYS A 36 31.48 8.91 -10.64
C LYS A 36 31.52 9.11 -9.12
N SER A 37 30.65 8.40 -8.39
CA SER A 37 30.57 8.46 -6.93
C SER A 37 31.77 7.76 -6.30
N GLU A 38 32.11 8.15 -5.08
CA GLU A 38 33.12 7.46 -4.28
C GLU A 38 32.71 5.99 -4.04
N LYS A 39 33.70 5.10 -4.09
CA LYS A 39 33.47 3.65 -3.92
C LYS A 39 32.72 3.34 -2.62
N ALA A 40 33.05 4.07 -1.54
CA ALA A 40 32.41 3.91 -0.23
C ALA A 40 30.90 4.22 -0.25
N ASP A 41 30.46 5.22 -1.03
CA ASP A 41 29.05 5.58 -1.17
C ASP A 41 28.28 4.51 -1.95
N VAL A 42 28.91 3.95 -2.99
CA VAL A 42 28.33 2.86 -3.77
C VAL A 42 28.19 1.59 -2.92
N GLU A 43 29.21 1.24 -2.14
CA GLU A 43 29.20 0.11 -1.21
C GLU A 43 28.11 0.29 -0.14
N LYS A 44 27.95 1.49 0.41
CA LYS A 44 26.90 1.82 1.37
C LYS A 44 25.50 1.66 0.76
N LEU A 45 25.28 2.15 -0.45
CA LEU A 45 24.01 1.99 -1.15
C LEU A 45 23.68 0.51 -1.37
N ALA A 46 24.65 -0.25 -1.92
CA ALA A 46 24.48 -1.67 -2.17
C ALA A 46 24.22 -2.46 -0.89
N GLY A 47 24.96 -2.14 0.19
CA GLY A 47 24.75 -2.71 1.52
C GLY A 47 23.35 -2.41 2.07
N SER A 48 22.88 -1.18 1.96
CA SER A 48 21.52 -0.80 2.41
C SER A 48 20.41 -1.54 1.66
N ILE A 49 20.57 -1.79 0.37
CA ILE A 49 19.61 -2.55 -0.43
C ILE A 49 19.56 -4.02 0.08
N LEU A 50 20.70 -4.64 0.26
CA LEU A 50 20.79 -6.02 0.75
C LEU A 50 20.24 -6.14 2.17
N GLU A 51 20.64 -5.25 3.06
CA GLU A 51 20.17 -5.21 4.45
C GLU A 51 18.65 -5.07 4.54
N ALA A 52 18.07 -4.15 3.77
CA ALA A 52 16.61 -3.98 3.73
C ALA A 52 15.91 -5.26 3.23
N LYS A 53 16.45 -5.90 2.19
CA LYS A 53 15.89 -7.14 1.64
C LYS A 53 15.97 -8.32 2.61
N GLU A 54 17.01 -8.39 3.44
CA GLU A 54 17.20 -9.45 4.42
C GLU A 54 16.38 -9.25 5.70
N LYS A 55 16.32 -8.00 6.19
CA LYS A 55 15.71 -7.70 7.50
C LYS A 55 14.22 -7.43 7.44
N ILE A 56 13.73 -6.82 6.36
CA ILE A 56 12.31 -6.47 6.23
C ILE A 56 11.49 -7.71 5.86
N LYS A 57 10.49 -8.00 6.68
CA LYS A 57 9.52 -9.09 6.50
C LYS A 57 8.09 -8.58 6.68
N TYR A 58 7.12 -9.41 6.40
CA TYR A 58 5.73 -9.09 6.69
C TYR A 58 5.38 -9.41 8.14
N CYS A 59 4.68 -8.49 8.79
CA CYS A 59 4.12 -8.71 10.12
C CYS A 59 3.13 -9.87 10.10
N SER A 60 3.31 -10.84 11.01
CA SER A 60 2.45 -12.03 11.12
C SER A 60 0.98 -11.72 11.45
N VAL A 61 0.68 -10.50 11.95
CA VAL A 61 -0.66 -10.08 12.37
C VAL A 61 -1.36 -9.24 11.31
N CYS A 62 -0.68 -8.24 10.73
CA CYS A 62 -1.33 -7.24 9.86
C CYS A 62 -0.75 -7.18 8.45
N PHE A 63 0.30 -7.95 8.15
CA PHE A 63 0.99 -7.99 6.85
C PHE A 63 1.67 -6.68 6.43
N ASN A 64 1.86 -5.72 7.36
CA ASN A 64 2.73 -4.57 7.12
C ASN A 64 4.19 -5.00 7.03
N MET A 65 5.01 -4.24 6.31
CA MET A 65 6.46 -4.42 6.29
C MET A 65 7.08 -4.01 7.63
N THR A 66 7.97 -4.85 8.17
CA THR A 66 8.58 -4.62 9.49
C THR A 66 9.89 -5.41 9.64
N GLU A 67 10.81 -4.92 10.46
CA GLU A 67 11.98 -5.68 10.90
C GLU A 67 11.67 -6.55 12.12
N ILE A 68 10.74 -6.09 13.00
CA ILE A 68 10.36 -6.77 14.24
C ILE A 68 8.93 -7.27 14.12
N ASP A 69 8.72 -8.55 14.38
CA ASP A 69 7.41 -9.19 14.30
C ASP A 69 6.89 -9.58 15.70
N PRO A 70 5.65 -9.17 16.07
CA PRO A 70 4.73 -8.29 15.34
C PRO A 70 5.19 -6.84 15.25
N CYS A 71 4.72 -6.10 14.21
CA CYS A 71 5.15 -4.72 13.97
C CYS A 71 4.77 -3.75 15.10
N ALA A 72 5.42 -2.58 15.13
CA ALA A 72 5.20 -1.54 16.14
C ALA A 72 3.73 -1.07 16.22
N ILE A 73 2.98 -1.09 15.12
CA ILE A 73 1.54 -0.75 15.12
C ILE A 73 0.75 -1.81 15.89
N CYS A 74 0.99 -3.09 15.61
CA CYS A 74 0.26 -4.20 16.25
C CYS A 74 0.57 -4.36 17.74
N THR A 75 1.77 -4.00 18.17
CA THR A 75 2.21 -4.09 19.58
C THR A 75 1.93 -2.83 20.40
N SER A 76 1.55 -1.72 19.74
CA SER A 76 1.30 -0.45 20.42
C SER A 76 0.09 -0.52 21.36
N LEU A 77 0.30 -0.15 22.63
CA LEU A 77 -0.76 0.01 23.62
C LEU A 77 -1.56 1.31 23.47
N ARG A 78 -1.09 2.23 22.62
CA ARG A 78 -1.76 3.51 22.37
C ARG A 78 -2.81 3.44 21.27
N ARG A 79 -2.90 2.31 20.57
CA ARG A 79 -3.83 2.09 19.46
C ARG A 79 -5.16 1.52 19.95
N ASP A 80 -6.25 2.00 19.35
CA ASP A 80 -7.58 1.43 19.57
C ASP A 80 -7.66 0.07 18.87
N ARG A 81 -7.68 -0.98 19.69
CA ARG A 81 -7.73 -2.36 19.20
C ARG A 81 -9.10 -2.78 18.69
N SER A 82 -10.13 -1.96 18.89
CA SER A 82 -11.48 -2.23 18.40
C SER A 82 -11.70 -1.75 16.95
N LEU A 83 -10.73 -1.04 16.37
CA LEU A 83 -10.79 -0.48 15.01
C LEU A 83 -9.74 -1.10 14.12
N ILE A 84 -10.13 -1.58 12.95
CA ILE A 84 -9.20 -2.04 11.90
C ILE A 84 -9.43 -1.22 10.63
N CYS A 85 -8.36 -0.67 10.07
CA CYS A 85 -8.33 -0.10 8.72
C CYS A 85 -7.72 -1.12 7.77
N VAL A 86 -8.48 -1.55 6.77
CA VAL A 86 -8.05 -2.50 5.74
C VAL A 86 -7.54 -1.73 4.54
N VAL A 87 -6.31 -2.01 4.13
CA VAL A 87 -5.63 -1.38 2.99
C VAL A 87 -5.13 -2.43 2.02
N GLU A 88 -4.86 -2.03 0.78
CA GLU A 88 -4.35 -2.93 -0.26
C GLU A 88 -2.87 -3.25 -0.07
N GLU A 89 -2.06 -2.23 0.20
CA GLU A 89 -0.59 -2.31 0.22
C GLU A 89 -0.01 -1.76 1.52
N PRO A 90 1.20 -2.19 1.94
CA PRO A 90 1.88 -1.61 3.11
C PRO A 90 2.14 -0.10 3.01
N MET A 91 2.32 0.43 1.79
CA MET A 91 2.52 1.88 1.57
C MET A 91 1.30 2.72 1.94
N ASP A 92 0.10 2.16 1.82
CA ASP A 92 -1.15 2.85 2.19
C ASP A 92 -1.19 3.13 3.69
N ILE A 93 -0.63 2.22 4.51
CA ILE A 93 -0.48 2.45 5.95
C ILE A 93 0.31 3.71 6.21
N VAL A 94 1.44 3.90 5.51
CA VAL A 94 2.29 5.08 5.69
C VAL A 94 1.51 6.36 5.38
N ALA A 95 0.75 6.37 4.28
CA ALA A 95 -0.07 7.51 3.89
C ALA A 95 -1.14 7.84 4.94
N LEU A 96 -1.87 6.83 5.44
CA LEU A 96 -2.96 7.02 6.40
C LEU A 96 -2.44 7.34 7.80
N ASP A 97 -1.39 6.65 8.27
CA ASP A 97 -0.85 6.83 9.62
C ASP A 97 -0.19 8.18 9.82
N ASN A 98 0.48 8.71 8.78
CA ASN A 98 1.09 10.04 8.79
C ASN A 98 0.08 11.19 8.98
N THR A 99 -1.20 10.97 8.66
CA THR A 99 -2.25 11.97 8.92
C THR A 99 -2.46 12.20 10.42
N GLY A 100 -2.11 11.23 11.26
CA GLY A 100 -2.39 11.22 12.69
C GLY A 100 -3.88 11.12 13.05
N ALA A 101 -4.78 11.08 12.08
CA ALA A 101 -6.22 11.03 12.29
C ALA A 101 -6.75 9.65 12.69
N PHE A 102 -6.10 8.58 12.24
CA PHE A 102 -6.48 7.21 12.57
C PHE A 102 -5.62 6.66 13.71
N LYS A 103 -6.25 6.14 14.74
CA LYS A 103 -5.59 5.59 15.93
C LYS A 103 -5.83 4.09 16.13
N GLY A 104 -6.49 3.43 15.17
CA GLY A 104 -6.74 2.00 15.18
C GLY A 104 -5.57 1.16 14.67
N LEU A 105 -5.85 -0.11 14.43
CA LEU A 105 -4.95 -1.08 13.83
C LEU A 105 -5.13 -1.12 12.31
N PHE A 106 -4.13 -1.65 11.60
CA PHE A 106 -4.21 -1.86 10.15
C PHE A 106 -4.24 -3.36 9.82
N HIS A 107 -4.71 -3.65 8.61
CA HIS A 107 -4.59 -4.96 7.99
C HIS A 107 -4.37 -4.78 6.49
N VAL A 108 -3.27 -5.32 5.96
CA VAL A 108 -2.93 -5.28 4.54
C VAL A 108 -3.46 -6.55 3.88
N ILE A 109 -4.24 -6.40 2.83
CA ILE A 109 -4.78 -7.54 2.08
C ILE A 109 -3.90 -7.99 0.91
N MET A 110 -2.82 -7.25 0.62
CA MET A 110 -1.80 -7.55 -0.39
C MET A 110 -2.31 -7.49 -1.82
N GLY A 111 -3.14 -6.49 -2.12
CA GLY A 111 -3.69 -6.20 -3.45
C GLY A 111 -5.20 -5.99 -3.45
N SER A 112 -5.81 -6.13 -4.61
CA SER A 112 -7.26 -6.03 -4.83
C SER A 112 -7.76 -7.17 -5.72
N ILE A 113 -9.04 -7.49 -5.65
CA ILE A 113 -9.68 -8.51 -6.51
C ILE A 113 -9.68 -7.97 -7.95
N SER A 114 -8.96 -8.65 -8.84
CA SER A 114 -8.86 -8.30 -10.26
C SER A 114 -8.94 -9.56 -11.12
N PRO A 115 -10.14 -9.97 -11.56
CA PRO A 115 -10.31 -11.16 -12.40
C PRO A 115 -9.55 -11.07 -13.73
N LEU A 116 -9.35 -9.84 -14.25
CA LEU A 116 -8.59 -9.63 -15.49
C LEU A 116 -7.11 -9.95 -15.34
N ASP A 117 -6.57 -9.74 -14.12
CA ASP A 117 -5.19 -10.05 -13.77
C ASP A 117 -5.05 -11.45 -13.13
N GLY A 118 -6.15 -12.20 -13.05
CA GLY A 118 -6.19 -13.53 -12.44
C GLY A 118 -6.10 -13.51 -10.91
N ILE A 119 -6.36 -12.38 -10.26
CA ILE A 119 -6.29 -12.24 -8.79
C ILE A 119 -7.67 -12.47 -8.18
N GLY A 120 -7.83 -13.58 -7.47
CA GLY A 120 -9.03 -13.93 -6.73
C GLY A 120 -8.94 -13.57 -5.23
N PRO A 121 -10.04 -13.71 -4.48
CA PRO A 121 -10.05 -13.48 -3.04
C PRO A 121 -9.09 -14.40 -2.26
N GLU A 122 -8.79 -15.59 -2.79
CA GLU A 122 -7.87 -16.59 -2.23
C GLU A 122 -6.42 -16.17 -2.30
N ASP A 123 -6.06 -15.29 -3.23
CA ASP A 123 -4.71 -14.74 -3.38
C ASP A 123 -4.42 -13.61 -2.38
N LEU A 124 -5.49 -13.06 -1.77
CA LEU A 124 -5.42 -11.94 -0.85
C LEU A 124 -5.48 -12.39 0.61
N LYS A 125 -5.01 -11.53 1.54
CA LYS A 125 -5.02 -11.79 2.99
C LYS A 125 -6.39 -11.54 3.65
N ILE A 126 -7.46 -11.88 2.95
CA ILE A 126 -8.86 -11.72 3.39
C ILE A 126 -9.22 -12.78 4.44
N ARG A 127 -8.79 -14.02 4.26
CA ARG A 127 -9.02 -15.09 5.23
C ARG A 127 -8.43 -14.76 6.59
N GLU A 128 -7.20 -14.26 6.59
CA GLU A 128 -6.49 -13.87 7.80
C GLU A 128 -7.17 -12.68 8.51
N LEU A 129 -7.71 -11.72 7.73
CA LEU A 129 -8.55 -10.64 8.27
C LEU A 129 -9.78 -11.18 9.00
N LEU A 130 -10.52 -12.11 8.39
CA LEU A 130 -11.74 -12.69 9.00
C LEU A 130 -11.42 -13.48 10.27
N ILE A 131 -10.32 -14.24 10.27
CA ILE A 131 -9.83 -14.95 11.46
C ILE A 131 -9.50 -13.96 12.58
N ARG A 132 -8.84 -12.84 12.23
CA ARG A 132 -8.49 -11.80 13.18
C ARG A 132 -9.72 -11.12 13.77
N ILE A 133 -10.70 -10.76 12.94
CA ILE A 133 -11.99 -10.19 13.39
C ILE A 133 -12.70 -11.14 14.36
N GLY A 134 -12.70 -12.44 14.09
CA GLY A 134 -13.34 -13.43 14.97
C GLY A 134 -12.61 -13.68 16.29
N LYS A 135 -11.31 -13.37 16.38
CA LYS A 135 -10.50 -13.56 17.59
C LYS A 135 -10.36 -12.30 18.44
N GLU A 136 -10.42 -11.13 17.83
CA GLU A 136 -10.26 -9.84 18.49
C GLU A 136 -11.65 -9.19 18.64
N ASN A 137 -11.83 -8.34 19.66
CA ASN A 137 -13.11 -7.61 19.89
C ASN A 137 -13.20 -6.39 18.95
N ILE A 138 -13.31 -6.63 17.64
CA ILE A 138 -13.37 -5.59 16.63
C ILE A 138 -14.81 -5.04 16.56
N LYS A 139 -14.97 -3.73 16.70
CA LYS A 139 -16.24 -3.02 16.60
C LYS A 139 -16.47 -2.45 15.20
N GLU A 140 -15.41 -1.99 14.55
CA GLU A 140 -15.51 -1.39 13.23
C GLU A 140 -14.33 -1.77 12.34
N VAL A 141 -14.62 -2.08 11.08
CA VAL A 141 -13.66 -2.24 10.00
C VAL A 141 -13.87 -1.12 9.00
N ILE A 142 -12.83 -0.30 8.80
CA ILE A 142 -12.79 0.76 7.80
C ILE A 142 -12.11 0.18 6.57
N ILE A 143 -12.81 0.13 5.44
CA ILE A 143 -12.25 -0.34 4.17
C ILE A 143 -11.63 0.86 3.47
N ALA A 144 -10.32 0.81 3.27
CA ALA A 144 -9.50 1.85 2.65
C ALA A 144 -8.80 1.33 1.39
N THR A 145 -9.54 0.58 0.56
CA THR A 145 -9.10 0.20 -0.78
C THR A 145 -9.14 1.40 -1.72
N ASN A 146 -8.35 1.36 -2.80
CA ASN A 146 -8.31 2.42 -3.79
C ASN A 146 -9.71 2.70 -4.40
N PRO A 147 -10.00 3.94 -4.77
CA PRO A 147 -11.29 4.32 -5.38
C PRO A 147 -11.34 4.02 -6.88
N ASP A 148 -10.82 2.85 -7.30
CA ASP A 148 -10.88 2.31 -8.64
C ASP A 148 -11.83 1.10 -8.73
N VAL A 149 -11.97 0.52 -9.92
CA VAL A 149 -12.91 -0.59 -10.16
C VAL A 149 -12.58 -1.82 -9.32
N ALA A 150 -11.29 -2.16 -9.19
CA ALA A 150 -10.83 -3.32 -8.44
C ALA A 150 -10.99 -3.11 -6.93
N GLY A 151 -10.62 -1.92 -6.43
CA GLY A 151 -10.79 -1.56 -5.02
C GLY A 151 -12.27 -1.45 -4.60
N GLU A 152 -13.17 -0.97 -5.49
CA GLU A 152 -14.61 -0.97 -5.26
C GLU A 152 -15.16 -2.40 -5.17
N ALA A 153 -14.80 -3.28 -6.12
CA ALA A 153 -15.22 -4.67 -6.10
C ALA A 153 -14.74 -5.38 -4.82
N THR A 154 -13.49 -5.11 -4.42
CA THR A 154 -12.89 -5.64 -3.19
C THR A 154 -13.62 -5.13 -1.94
N ALA A 155 -13.95 -3.83 -1.90
CA ALA A 155 -14.71 -3.26 -0.78
C ALA A 155 -16.10 -3.89 -0.62
N ILE A 156 -16.82 -4.06 -1.72
CA ILE A 156 -18.14 -4.71 -1.73
C ILE A 156 -18.01 -6.17 -1.25
N TYR A 157 -17.01 -6.89 -1.73
CA TYR A 157 -16.76 -8.27 -1.34
C TYR A 157 -16.46 -8.37 0.17
N LEU A 158 -15.53 -7.58 0.68
CA LEU A 158 -15.20 -7.52 2.11
C LEU A 158 -16.42 -7.17 2.97
N SER A 159 -17.20 -6.17 2.54
CA SER A 159 -18.41 -5.76 3.25
C SER A 159 -19.43 -6.90 3.39
N LYS A 160 -19.62 -7.72 2.34
CA LYS A 160 -20.50 -8.89 2.35
C LYS A 160 -20.04 -9.97 3.33
N LEU A 161 -18.72 -10.13 3.50
CA LEU A 161 -18.15 -11.12 4.42
C LEU A 161 -18.14 -10.65 5.87
N ILE A 162 -17.91 -9.35 6.12
CA ILE A 162 -17.71 -8.81 7.47
C ILE A 162 -19.02 -8.45 8.14
N LYS A 163 -20.00 -7.86 7.44
CA LYS A 163 -21.30 -7.47 8.02
C LYS A 163 -22.04 -8.59 8.77
N PRO A 164 -22.08 -9.85 8.24
CA PRO A 164 -22.74 -10.96 8.96
C PRO A 164 -22.08 -11.31 10.29
N LEU A 165 -20.83 -10.88 10.53
CA LEU A 165 -20.12 -11.08 11.80
C LEU A 165 -20.57 -10.07 12.90
N GLY A 166 -21.52 -9.16 12.59
CA GLY A 166 -22.00 -8.13 13.52
C GLY A 166 -21.03 -6.95 13.70
N VAL A 167 -20.02 -6.82 12.84
CA VAL A 167 -19.04 -5.74 12.89
C VAL A 167 -19.48 -4.60 11.96
N LYS A 168 -19.38 -3.37 12.45
CA LYS A 168 -19.63 -2.19 11.63
C LYS A 168 -18.60 -2.10 10.51
N VAL A 169 -19.09 -1.91 9.28
CA VAL A 169 -18.22 -1.70 8.11
C VAL A 169 -18.44 -0.30 7.60
N SER A 170 -17.35 0.45 7.50
CA SER A 170 -17.33 1.80 6.91
C SER A 170 -16.28 1.88 5.81
N ARG A 171 -16.27 2.98 5.08
CA ARG A 171 -15.34 3.26 4.01
C ARG A 171 -14.79 4.67 4.15
N LEU A 172 -13.60 4.92 3.58
CA LEU A 172 -13.09 6.28 3.47
C LEU A 172 -14.06 7.14 2.64
N ALA A 173 -14.24 8.38 3.08
CA ALA A 173 -15.08 9.33 2.35
C ALA A 173 -14.49 9.56 0.96
N GLN A 174 -15.37 9.58 -0.03
CA GLN A 174 -15.05 9.87 -1.43
C GLN A 174 -15.63 11.22 -1.81
N GLY A 175 -14.98 11.95 -2.70
CA GLY A 175 -15.48 13.23 -3.20
C GLY A 175 -14.38 14.23 -3.50
N MET A 176 -14.71 15.50 -3.47
CA MET A 176 -13.81 16.60 -3.83
C MET A 176 -12.60 16.68 -2.88
N PRO A 177 -11.38 16.74 -3.41
CA PRO A 177 -10.20 16.99 -2.59
C PRO A 177 -10.19 18.41 -2.08
N MET A 178 -9.60 18.63 -0.90
CA MET A 178 -9.39 19.98 -0.36
C MET A 178 -8.53 20.81 -1.32
N GLY A 179 -8.99 22.03 -1.59
CA GLY A 179 -8.33 22.96 -2.55
C GLY A 179 -8.65 22.68 -4.01
N GLY A 180 -9.47 21.67 -4.32
CA GLY A 180 -9.97 21.44 -5.67
C GLY A 180 -11.10 22.39 -6.03
N SER A 181 -11.17 22.80 -7.32
CA SER A 181 -12.28 23.58 -7.88
C SER A 181 -13.33 22.65 -8.48
N LEU A 182 -14.61 22.96 -8.26
CA LEU A 182 -15.74 22.21 -8.85
C LEU A 182 -15.67 22.14 -10.37
N GLU A 183 -15.19 23.22 -11.01
CA GLU A 183 -15.10 23.35 -12.46
C GLU A 183 -14.16 22.31 -13.12
N TYR A 184 -13.13 21.85 -12.38
CA TYR A 184 -12.15 20.91 -12.91
C TYR A 184 -12.35 19.48 -12.43
N ALA A 185 -13.38 19.23 -11.62
CA ALA A 185 -13.69 17.88 -11.16
C ALA A 185 -14.47 17.10 -12.23
N ASP A 186 -14.15 15.83 -12.40
CA ASP A 186 -14.90 14.94 -13.27
C ASP A 186 -16.28 14.60 -12.69
N GLU A 187 -17.19 14.15 -13.57
CA GLU A 187 -18.58 13.85 -13.21
C GLU A 187 -18.71 12.77 -12.12
N VAL A 188 -17.81 11.78 -12.11
CA VAL A 188 -17.85 10.69 -11.12
C VAL A 188 -17.46 11.22 -9.74
N THR A 189 -16.41 12.04 -9.66
CA THR A 189 -15.98 12.71 -8.42
C THR A 189 -17.09 13.61 -7.86
N LEU A 190 -17.76 14.38 -8.71
CA LEU A 190 -18.88 15.24 -8.29
C LEU A 190 -20.08 14.42 -7.81
N ALA A 191 -20.44 13.34 -8.51
CA ALA A 191 -21.52 12.45 -8.09
C ALA A 191 -21.23 11.84 -6.72
N ARG A 192 -20.02 11.34 -6.49
CA ARG A 192 -19.59 10.79 -5.19
C ARG A 192 -19.59 11.84 -4.09
N ALA A 193 -19.21 13.08 -4.39
CA ALA A 193 -19.26 14.20 -3.43
C ALA A 193 -20.70 14.50 -3.00
N ILE A 194 -21.66 14.51 -3.94
CA ILE A 194 -23.08 14.72 -3.66
C ILE A 194 -23.67 13.56 -2.84
N GLU A 195 -23.36 12.32 -3.20
CA GLU A 195 -23.81 11.13 -2.46
C GLU A 195 -23.28 11.13 -1.02
N GLY A 196 -21.99 11.46 -0.86
CA GLY A 196 -21.30 11.49 0.44
C GLY A 196 -21.46 12.79 1.22
N ARG A 197 -22.34 13.72 0.81
CA ARG A 197 -22.55 15.02 1.49
C ARG A 197 -22.90 14.85 2.96
N ARG A 198 -22.41 15.74 3.79
CA ARG A 198 -22.69 15.74 5.22
C ARG A 198 -23.51 16.99 5.58
N GLU A 199 -24.37 16.85 6.57
CA GLU A 199 -25.03 17.96 7.23
C GLU A 199 -23.98 18.79 8.00
N LEU A 200 -24.12 20.14 7.99
CA LEU A 200 -23.22 21.08 8.64
C LEU A 200 -23.67 21.38 10.07
#